data_2564b0cd5c880094e6b792e82c65d7ff
#
_entry.id   2564b0cd5c880094e6b792e82c65d7ff
#
_cell.length_a   1.000
_cell.length_b   1.000
_cell.length_c   1.000
_cell.angle_alpha   90.00
_cell.angle_beta   90.00
_cell.angle_gamma   90.00
#
_symmetry.space_group_name_H-M   'P 1'
#
loop_
_entity.id
_entity.type
_entity.pdbx_description
1 polymer ?
#
loop_
_entity_poly.entity_id
_entity_poly.type
_entity_poly.pdbx_seq_one_letter_code
_entity_poly.pdbx_strand_id
1 'polypeptide(L)'
;NIAMDSVKLNQEGVAPIKAELEAIDALQDKGEIYTYIAEIQKKGINPYFSLYIGADDMNSSMNLVQTYQGGIGMGQRDYYLENDEQTKNIRDKYQEHIAKMFQLAGYDEAAAQKAVKAVMNIETRLAKSARSQVELRDPHANYNKMDMETLKKNFPTFAWDVYFTTSGL
;
A
#
# COMPACT_ATOMS: atom_id res chain seq x y z
N ASN A 1 -3.73 4.20 29.31
CA ASN A 1 -3.85 4.49 27.87
C ASN A 1 -2.45 4.54 27.27
N ILE A 2 -1.95 3.35 26.85
CA ILE A 2 -0.55 3.14 26.43
C ILE A 2 -0.15 4.04 25.25
N ALA A 3 -1.08 4.30 24.32
CA ALA A 3 -0.82 5.12 23.14
C ALA A 3 -0.53 6.62 23.44
N MET A 4 -0.80 7.07 24.65
CA MET A 4 -0.57 8.45 25.09
C MET A 4 0.58 8.55 26.11
N ASP A 5 1.27 7.44 26.40
CA ASP A 5 2.41 7.41 27.31
C ASP A 5 3.70 7.76 26.54
N SER A 6 4.02 9.05 26.52
CA SER A 6 5.21 9.57 25.81
C SER A 6 6.54 9.03 26.38
N VAL A 7 6.59 8.69 27.67
CA VAL A 7 7.79 8.10 28.27
C VAL A 7 8.03 6.70 27.70
N LYS A 8 6.98 5.87 27.68
CA LYS A 8 7.05 4.53 27.12
C LYS A 8 7.34 4.56 25.61
N LEU A 9 6.67 5.43 24.84
CA LEU A 9 6.91 5.58 23.39
C LEU A 9 8.37 5.96 23.10
N ASN A 10 8.96 6.88 23.89
CA ASN A 10 10.35 7.26 23.72
C ASN A 10 11.34 6.14 24.12
N GLN A 11 10.99 5.32 25.11
CA GLN A 11 11.82 4.18 25.51
C GLN A 11 11.78 3.04 24.49
N GLU A 12 10.61 2.73 23.97
CA GLU A 12 10.42 1.64 23.00
C GLU A 12 10.92 2.00 21.59
N GLY A 13 10.80 3.27 21.20
CA GLY A 13 11.23 3.75 19.87
C GLY A 13 10.63 2.90 18.74
N VAL A 14 11.47 2.26 17.94
CA VAL A 14 11.06 1.39 16.81
C VAL A 14 10.84 -0.07 17.20
N ALA A 15 11.07 -0.46 18.46
CA ALA A 15 10.95 -1.85 18.89
C ALA A 15 9.60 -2.50 18.53
N PRO A 16 8.45 -1.80 18.62
CA PRO A 16 7.15 -2.39 18.27
C PRO A 16 6.99 -2.81 16.81
N ILE A 17 7.75 -2.21 15.88
CA ILE A 17 7.68 -2.53 14.43
C ILE A 17 8.89 -3.33 13.95
N LYS A 18 9.82 -3.67 14.85
CA LYS A 18 11.07 -4.35 14.49
C LYS A 18 10.84 -5.69 13.82
N ALA A 19 9.89 -6.47 14.31
CA ALA A 19 9.57 -7.78 13.74
C ALA A 19 9.06 -7.67 12.28
N GLU A 20 8.27 -6.64 11.98
CA GLU A 20 7.79 -6.36 10.62
C GLU A 20 8.94 -5.94 9.69
N LEU A 21 9.86 -5.11 10.17
CA LEU A 21 11.04 -4.71 9.39
C LEU A 21 11.96 -5.90 9.11
N GLU A 22 12.21 -6.74 10.11
CA GLU A 22 13.00 -7.98 9.94
C GLU A 22 12.33 -8.97 8.97
N ALA A 23 11.00 -9.08 9.00
CA ALA A 23 10.26 -9.92 8.06
C ALA A 23 10.36 -9.40 6.61
N ILE A 24 10.37 -8.08 6.40
CA ILE A 24 10.58 -7.47 5.08
C ILE A 24 12.01 -7.73 4.60
N ASP A 25 12.99 -7.52 5.45
CA ASP A 25 14.41 -7.73 5.12
C ASP A 25 14.74 -9.20 4.82
N ALA A 26 13.96 -10.14 5.37
CA ALA A 26 14.11 -11.58 5.14
C ALA A 26 13.58 -12.06 3.78
N LEU A 27 12.77 -11.26 3.06
CA LEU A 27 12.20 -11.65 1.78
C LEU A 27 13.31 -11.87 0.72
N GLN A 28 13.33 -13.06 0.12
CA GLN A 28 14.37 -13.48 -0.83
C GLN A 28 13.93 -13.31 -2.29
N ASP A 29 12.67 -13.50 -2.58
CA ASP A 29 12.16 -13.47 -3.93
C ASP A 29 10.80 -12.78 -4.07
N LYS A 30 10.38 -12.59 -5.33
CA LYS A 30 9.09 -11.94 -5.63
C LYS A 30 7.87 -12.76 -5.22
N GLY A 31 7.99 -14.07 -5.14
CA GLY A 31 6.87 -14.95 -4.74
C GLY A 31 6.51 -14.73 -3.27
N GLU A 32 7.52 -14.56 -2.41
CA GLU A 32 7.35 -14.28 -0.99
C GLU A 32 6.66 -12.94 -0.74
N ILE A 33 6.84 -11.96 -1.63
CA ILE A 33 6.18 -10.65 -1.53
C ILE A 33 4.65 -10.80 -1.55
N TYR A 34 4.08 -11.68 -2.38
CA TYR A 34 2.63 -11.86 -2.45
C TYR A 34 2.06 -12.48 -1.18
N THR A 35 2.77 -13.44 -0.61
CA THR A 35 2.46 -14.01 0.70
C THR A 35 2.53 -12.94 1.79
N TYR A 36 3.61 -12.17 1.82
CA TYR A 36 3.79 -11.13 2.82
C TYR A 36 2.72 -10.02 2.71
N ILE A 37 2.35 -9.59 1.50
CA ILE A 37 1.26 -8.62 1.30
C ILE A 37 -0.03 -9.14 1.91
N ALA A 38 -0.40 -10.41 1.66
CA ALA A 38 -1.60 -11.00 2.23
C ALA A 38 -1.53 -11.05 3.78
N GLU A 39 -0.38 -11.38 4.34
CA GLU A 39 -0.17 -11.42 5.81
C GLU A 39 -0.33 -10.03 6.46
N ILE A 40 0.29 -8.98 5.89
CA ILE A 40 0.20 -7.66 6.49
C ILE A 40 -1.18 -7.01 6.28
N GLN A 41 -1.89 -7.38 5.21
CA GLN A 41 -3.27 -6.93 4.99
C GLN A 41 -4.22 -7.46 6.06
N LYS A 42 -4.01 -8.66 6.60
CA LYS A 42 -4.75 -9.17 7.77
C LYS A 42 -4.54 -8.30 9.02
N LYS A 43 -3.41 -7.58 9.09
CA LYS A 43 -3.09 -6.61 10.15
C LYS A 43 -3.61 -5.19 9.85
N GLY A 44 -4.31 -4.99 8.73
CA GLY A 44 -4.84 -3.70 8.30
C GLY A 44 -3.87 -2.81 7.53
N ILE A 45 -2.71 -3.31 7.11
CA ILE A 45 -1.72 -2.56 6.33
C ILE A 45 -1.89 -2.91 4.85
N ASN A 46 -2.19 -1.91 4.02
CA ASN A 46 -2.53 -2.10 2.60
C ASN A 46 -1.47 -1.46 1.67
N PRO A 47 -0.39 -2.18 1.31
CA PRO A 47 0.75 -1.59 0.60
C PRO A 47 0.49 -1.24 -0.87
N TYR A 48 -0.38 -1.93 -1.59
CA TYR A 48 -0.66 -1.69 -3.01
C TYR A 48 -2.12 -1.38 -3.28
N PHE A 49 -3.01 -2.14 -2.66
CA PHE A 49 -4.45 -1.99 -2.77
C PHE A 49 -5.08 -2.45 -1.47
N SER A 50 -6.29 -2.00 -1.20
CA SER A 50 -7.08 -2.52 -0.09
C SER A 50 -7.89 -3.71 -0.55
N LEU A 51 -8.06 -4.70 0.34
CA LEU A 51 -8.94 -5.85 0.16
C LEU A 51 -9.98 -5.85 1.27
N TYR A 52 -11.23 -6.06 0.91
CA TYR A 52 -12.33 -6.22 1.87
C TYR A 52 -13.43 -7.11 1.30
N ILE A 53 -14.29 -7.58 2.15
CA ILE A 53 -15.50 -8.33 1.76
C ILE A 53 -16.70 -7.43 2.00
N GLY A 54 -17.49 -7.24 0.96
CA GLY A 54 -18.68 -6.40 1.02
C GLY A 54 -19.77 -6.89 0.08
N ALA A 55 -20.99 -6.33 0.24
CA ALA A 55 -22.07 -6.62 -0.68
C ALA A 55 -21.70 -6.25 -2.11
N ASP A 56 -22.12 -7.06 -3.07
CA ASP A 56 -22.01 -6.74 -4.48
C ASP A 56 -22.88 -5.52 -4.81
N ASP A 57 -22.28 -4.48 -5.38
CA ASP A 57 -22.97 -3.21 -5.71
C ASP A 57 -24.14 -3.39 -6.69
N MET A 58 -24.11 -4.46 -7.50
CA MET A 58 -25.17 -4.79 -8.46
C MET A 58 -26.10 -5.90 -7.98
N ASN A 59 -25.77 -6.59 -6.88
CA ASN A 59 -26.59 -7.63 -6.28
C ASN A 59 -26.34 -7.77 -4.77
N SER A 60 -27.02 -6.95 -3.99
CA SER A 60 -26.84 -6.87 -2.53
C SER A 60 -27.16 -8.16 -1.76
N SER A 61 -27.70 -9.19 -2.42
CA SER A 61 -27.91 -10.52 -1.80
C SER A 61 -26.61 -11.37 -1.78
N MET A 62 -25.55 -10.92 -2.40
CA MET A 62 -24.25 -11.60 -2.47
C MET A 62 -23.16 -10.74 -1.86
N ASN A 63 -22.20 -11.39 -1.21
CA ASN A 63 -20.94 -10.75 -0.84
C ASN A 63 -19.84 -11.11 -1.85
N LEU A 64 -18.99 -10.15 -2.11
CA LEU A 64 -17.82 -10.31 -2.96
C LEU A 64 -16.54 -9.91 -2.23
N VAL A 65 -15.44 -10.50 -2.64
CA VAL A 65 -14.12 -9.95 -2.36
C VAL A 65 -13.95 -8.72 -3.26
N GLN A 66 -13.66 -7.59 -2.65
CA GLN A 66 -13.50 -6.32 -3.34
C GLN A 66 -12.10 -5.78 -3.13
N THR A 67 -11.54 -5.17 -4.17
CA THR A 67 -10.26 -4.46 -4.10
C THR A 67 -10.46 -3.00 -4.42
N TYR A 68 -9.70 -2.15 -3.76
CA TYR A 68 -9.73 -0.71 -3.99
C TYR A 68 -8.31 -0.17 -4.14
N GLN A 69 -8.13 0.80 -5.02
CA GLN A 69 -6.81 1.42 -5.25
C GLN A 69 -6.22 1.98 -3.95
N GLY A 70 -4.90 1.86 -3.81
CA GLY A 70 -4.19 2.28 -2.61
C GLY A 70 -2.69 2.29 -2.82
N GLY A 71 -1.93 2.20 -1.73
CA GLY A 71 -0.48 2.12 -1.76
C GLY A 71 0.24 3.42 -2.11
N ILE A 72 -0.43 4.58 -1.96
CA ILE A 72 0.16 5.90 -2.16
C ILE A 72 0.08 6.71 -0.85
N GLY A 73 1.23 7.09 -0.30
CA GLY A 73 1.33 7.69 1.04
C GLY A 73 0.76 9.11 1.13
N MET A 74 0.75 9.88 0.04
CA MET A 74 0.13 11.22 0.01
C MET A 74 -1.40 11.18 -0.21
N GLY A 75 -2.00 9.99 -0.34
CA GLY A 75 -3.45 9.77 -0.36
C GLY A 75 -4.15 10.07 -1.69
N GLN A 76 -3.64 10.96 -2.52
CA GLN A 76 -4.23 11.32 -3.80
C GLN A 76 -3.19 11.30 -4.92
N ARG A 77 -3.60 10.81 -6.10
CA ARG A 77 -2.72 10.69 -7.28
C ARG A 77 -2.16 12.05 -7.73
N ASP A 78 -2.94 13.12 -7.58
CA ASP A 78 -2.60 14.44 -8.10
C ASP A 78 -1.34 15.01 -7.42
N TYR A 79 -1.10 14.68 -6.14
CA TYR A 79 0.14 15.04 -5.46
C TYR A 79 1.41 14.47 -6.10
N TYR A 80 1.30 13.37 -6.85
CA TYR A 80 2.41 12.75 -7.58
C TYR A 80 2.56 13.27 -9.02
N LEU A 81 1.48 13.75 -9.63
CA LEU A 81 1.39 13.99 -11.06
C LEU A 81 1.34 15.48 -11.44
N GLU A 82 0.71 16.32 -10.60
CA GLU A 82 0.60 17.74 -10.88
C GLU A 82 1.91 18.48 -10.67
N ASN A 83 2.10 19.59 -11.40
CA ASN A 83 3.37 20.31 -11.46
C ASN A 83 3.29 21.77 -10.96
N ASP A 84 2.20 22.15 -10.32
CA ASP A 84 2.10 23.43 -9.64
C ASP A 84 3.09 23.52 -8.45
N GLU A 85 3.39 24.72 -8.02
CA GLU A 85 4.39 24.98 -6.98
C GLU A 85 3.99 24.37 -5.63
N GLN A 86 2.72 24.44 -5.27
CA GLN A 86 2.21 23.89 -4.02
C GLN A 86 2.38 22.37 -3.98
N THR A 87 2.01 21.68 -5.04
CA THR A 87 2.13 20.21 -5.17
C THR A 87 3.59 19.77 -5.16
N LYS A 88 4.48 20.51 -5.83
CA LYS A 88 5.93 20.24 -5.75
C LYS A 88 6.46 20.36 -4.34
N ASN A 89 6.09 21.42 -3.61
CA ASN A 89 6.51 21.58 -2.23
C ASN A 89 6.00 20.44 -1.32
N ILE A 90 4.76 19.96 -1.51
CA ILE A 90 4.22 18.81 -0.78
C ILE A 90 5.06 17.56 -1.07
N ARG A 91 5.40 17.28 -2.34
CA ARG A 91 6.26 16.14 -2.70
C ARG A 91 7.65 16.23 -2.07
N ASP A 92 8.25 17.41 -2.04
CA ASP A 92 9.56 17.60 -1.44
C ASP A 92 9.52 17.32 0.06
N LYS A 93 8.50 17.84 0.76
CA LYS A 93 8.29 17.55 2.18
C LYS A 93 8.00 16.08 2.46
N TYR A 94 7.29 15.41 1.56
CA TYR A 94 7.05 13.97 1.68
C TYR A 94 8.34 13.17 1.52
N GLN A 95 9.23 13.54 0.60
CA GLN A 95 10.54 12.90 0.43
C GLN A 95 11.43 13.11 1.67
N GLU A 96 11.45 14.32 2.24
CA GLU A 96 12.12 14.58 3.52
C GLU A 96 11.58 13.69 4.64
N HIS A 97 10.25 13.54 4.70
CA HIS A 97 9.57 12.67 5.67
C HIS A 97 9.97 11.21 5.50
N ILE A 98 9.94 10.67 4.28
CA ILE A 98 10.36 9.29 4.00
C ILE A 98 11.81 9.07 4.49
N ALA A 99 12.74 9.96 4.12
CA ALA A 99 14.14 9.85 4.56
C ALA A 99 14.24 9.80 6.09
N LYS A 100 13.49 10.69 6.76
CA LYS A 100 13.47 10.76 8.22
C LYS A 100 12.93 9.48 8.87
N MET A 101 11.87 8.89 8.30
CA MET A 101 11.30 7.64 8.81
C MET A 101 12.27 6.47 8.69
N PHE A 102 12.98 6.35 7.56
CA PHE A 102 14.02 5.33 7.39
C PHE A 102 15.18 5.51 8.36
N GLN A 103 15.64 6.74 8.58
CA GLN A 103 16.69 7.03 9.57
C GLN A 103 16.25 6.67 11.00
N LEU A 104 15.00 6.99 11.36
CA LEU A 104 14.44 6.60 12.67
C LEU A 104 14.31 5.07 12.80
N ALA A 105 14.10 4.36 11.71
CA ALA A 105 14.12 2.89 11.66
C ALA A 105 15.55 2.29 11.72
N GLY A 106 16.59 3.12 11.75
CA GLY A 106 17.99 2.68 11.91
C GLY A 106 18.80 2.59 10.62
N TYR A 107 18.24 2.99 9.48
CA TYR A 107 18.97 3.04 8.21
C TYR A 107 19.92 4.25 8.18
N ASP A 108 21.09 4.09 7.57
CA ASP A 108 22.00 5.21 7.32
C ASP A 108 21.45 6.18 6.26
N GLU A 109 22.10 7.34 6.11
CA GLU A 109 21.69 8.39 5.17
C GLU A 109 21.62 7.87 3.72
N ALA A 110 22.59 7.09 3.29
CA ALA A 110 22.66 6.58 1.91
C ALA A 110 21.51 5.60 1.62
N ALA A 111 21.23 4.69 2.56
CA ALA A 111 20.12 3.75 2.48
C ALA A 111 18.77 4.48 2.52
N ALA A 112 18.61 5.48 3.40
CA ALA A 112 17.41 6.30 3.46
C ALA A 112 17.14 7.04 2.14
N GLN A 113 18.14 7.64 1.53
CA GLN A 113 18.00 8.32 0.22
C GLN A 113 17.69 7.34 -0.93
N LYS A 114 18.24 6.13 -0.89
CA LYS A 114 17.88 5.06 -1.82
C LYS A 114 16.40 4.65 -1.65
N ALA A 115 15.94 4.53 -0.42
CA ALA A 115 14.55 4.21 -0.09
C ALA A 115 13.60 5.31 -0.58
N VAL A 116 13.91 6.59 -0.39
CA VAL A 116 13.12 7.71 -0.96
C VAL A 116 12.90 7.53 -2.44
N LYS A 117 13.96 7.28 -3.21
CA LYS A 117 13.86 7.08 -4.66
C LYS A 117 13.00 5.87 -5.03
N ALA A 118 13.13 4.76 -4.29
CA ALA A 118 12.34 3.56 -4.51
C ALA A 118 10.86 3.78 -4.21
N VAL A 119 10.53 4.35 -3.06
CA VAL A 119 9.15 4.67 -2.66
C VAL A 119 8.50 5.61 -3.66
N MET A 120 9.14 6.73 -3.98
CA MET A 120 8.61 7.70 -4.95
C MET A 120 8.41 7.11 -6.34
N ASN A 121 9.29 6.20 -6.79
CA ASN A 121 9.12 5.50 -8.06
C ASN A 121 7.89 4.58 -8.05
N ILE A 122 7.73 3.77 -7.01
CA ILE A 122 6.61 2.84 -6.87
C ILE A 122 5.31 3.61 -6.76
N GLU A 123 5.22 4.56 -5.84
CA GLU A 123 4.00 5.32 -5.59
C GLU A 123 3.59 6.19 -6.77
N THR A 124 4.55 6.79 -7.50
CA THR A 124 4.25 7.52 -8.75
C THR A 124 3.68 6.60 -9.82
N ARG A 125 4.15 5.37 -9.94
CA ARG A 125 3.59 4.38 -10.87
C ARG A 125 2.18 3.97 -10.46
N LEU A 126 1.92 3.75 -9.18
CA LEU A 126 0.58 3.50 -8.66
C LEU A 126 -0.35 4.69 -8.91
N ALA A 127 0.10 5.91 -8.64
CA ALA A 127 -0.66 7.12 -8.88
C ALA A 127 -1.03 7.30 -10.36
N LYS A 128 -0.14 6.96 -11.30
CA LYS A 128 -0.44 6.98 -12.74
C LYS A 128 -1.53 6.01 -13.14
N SER A 129 -1.61 4.87 -12.47
CA SER A 129 -2.62 3.83 -12.73
C SER A 129 -3.92 4.06 -11.95
N ALA A 130 -3.89 4.89 -10.93
CA ALA A 130 -5.05 5.17 -10.09
C ALA A 130 -6.06 6.08 -10.81
N ARG A 131 -7.33 5.91 -10.53
CA ARG A 131 -8.41 6.82 -10.94
C ARG A 131 -8.38 8.10 -10.10
N SER A 132 -8.79 9.21 -10.71
CA SER A 132 -9.00 10.47 -10.00
C SER A 132 -10.20 10.40 -9.06
N GLN A 133 -10.28 11.34 -8.12
CA GLN A 133 -11.43 11.45 -7.22
C GLN A 133 -12.77 11.67 -7.94
N VAL A 134 -12.73 12.29 -9.13
CA VAL A 134 -13.92 12.47 -9.97
C VAL A 134 -14.34 11.15 -10.60
N GLU A 135 -13.40 10.40 -11.19
CA GLU A 135 -13.65 9.10 -11.81
C GLU A 135 -14.15 8.06 -10.80
N LEU A 136 -13.69 8.13 -9.55
CA LEU A 136 -14.14 7.24 -8.48
C LEU A 136 -15.61 7.44 -8.06
N ARG A 137 -16.25 8.55 -8.48
CA ARG A 137 -17.67 8.80 -8.20
C ARG A 137 -18.61 8.07 -9.14
N ASP A 138 -18.12 7.47 -10.21
CA ASP A 138 -18.93 6.68 -11.13
C ASP A 138 -18.98 5.20 -10.69
N PRO A 139 -20.05 4.72 -10.05
CA PRO A 139 -20.14 3.35 -9.56
C PRO A 139 -20.17 2.33 -10.70
N HIS A 140 -20.74 2.68 -11.87
CA HIS A 140 -20.78 1.77 -13.01
C HIS A 140 -19.39 1.57 -13.63
N ALA A 141 -18.63 2.65 -13.79
CA ALA A 141 -17.27 2.57 -14.29
C ALA A 141 -16.31 1.86 -13.30
N ASN A 142 -16.62 1.88 -12.01
CA ASN A 142 -15.83 1.22 -10.98
C ASN A 142 -16.20 -0.26 -10.78
N TYR A 143 -17.35 -0.71 -11.29
CA TYR A 143 -17.79 -2.10 -11.18
C TYR A 143 -17.08 -2.99 -12.22
N ASN A 144 -16.05 -3.70 -11.79
CA ASN A 144 -15.20 -4.55 -12.63
C ASN A 144 -15.18 -5.99 -12.09
N LYS A 145 -16.35 -6.59 -11.89
CA LYS A 145 -16.48 -7.97 -11.40
C LYS A 145 -15.83 -8.96 -12.37
N MET A 146 -15.00 -9.83 -11.84
CA MET A 146 -14.28 -10.85 -12.58
C MET A 146 -14.30 -12.17 -11.81
N ASP A 147 -14.34 -13.28 -12.51
CA ASP A 147 -13.99 -14.58 -11.94
C ASP A 147 -12.46 -14.75 -11.85
N MET A 148 -12.01 -15.78 -11.16
CA MET A 148 -10.59 -16.05 -10.93
C MET A 148 -9.82 -16.31 -12.22
N GLU A 149 -10.43 -16.93 -13.22
CA GLU A 149 -9.80 -17.21 -14.51
C GLU A 149 -9.54 -15.92 -15.27
N THR A 150 -10.54 -15.06 -15.36
CA THR A 150 -10.44 -13.73 -15.99
C THR A 150 -9.43 -12.84 -15.24
N LEU A 151 -9.44 -12.85 -13.90
CA LEU A 151 -8.50 -12.09 -13.09
C LEU A 151 -7.04 -12.50 -13.39
N LYS A 152 -6.74 -13.79 -13.38
CA LYS A 152 -5.41 -14.32 -13.70
C LYS A 152 -4.98 -14.01 -15.12
N LYS A 153 -5.90 -14.10 -16.08
CA LYS A 153 -5.64 -13.77 -17.48
C LYS A 153 -5.31 -12.30 -17.69
N ASN A 154 -6.03 -11.41 -17.01
CA ASN A 154 -5.86 -9.97 -17.15
C ASN A 154 -4.63 -9.45 -16.38
N PHE A 155 -4.28 -10.10 -15.27
CA PHE A 155 -3.19 -9.68 -14.39
C PHE A 155 -2.25 -10.86 -14.08
N PRO A 156 -1.57 -11.43 -15.10
CA PRO A 156 -0.80 -12.67 -14.98
C PRO A 156 0.49 -12.54 -14.15
N THR A 157 0.95 -11.31 -13.89
CA THR A 157 2.17 -11.05 -13.12
C THR A 157 2.00 -11.09 -11.62
N PHE A 158 0.76 -11.12 -11.13
CA PHE A 158 0.45 -11.20 -9.71
C PHE A 158 0.03 -12.64 -9.36
N ALA A 159 0.61 -13.22 -8.32
CA ALA A 159 0.34 -14.60 -7.91
C ALA A 159 -0.97 -14.71 -7.11
N TRP A 160 -2.10 -14.56 -7.79
CA TRP A 160 -3.44 -14.51 -7.18
C TRP A 160 -3.77 -15.73 -6.33
N ASP A 161 -3.38 -16.94 -6.75
CA ASP A 161 -3.64 -18.16 -5.98
C ASP A 161 -2.93 -18.14 -4.63
N VAL A 162 -1.65 -17.79 -4.64
CA VAL A 162 -0.85 -17.66 -3.41
C VAL A 162 -1.46 -16.60 -2.51
N TYR A 163 -1.79 -15.45 -3.08
CA TYR A 163 -2.35 -14.32 -2.36
C TYR A 163 -3.70 -14.66 -1.70
N PHE A 164 -4.66 -15.21 -2.43
CA PHE A 164 -5.98 -15.55 -1.89
C PHE A 164 -5.91 -16.70 -0.89
N THR A 165 -5.14 -17.75 -1.18
CA THR A 165 -4.93 -18.84 -0.22
C THR A 165 -4.35 -18.33 1.10
N THR A 166 -3.34 -17.45 1.03
CA THR A 166 -2.74 -16.85 2.22
C THR A 166 -3.73 -15.93 2.94
N SER A 167 -4.56 -15.19 2.20
CA SER A 167 -5.60 -14.34 2.78
C SER A 167 -6.72 -15.14 3.47
N GLY A 168 -6.84 -16.44 3.19
CA GLY A 168 -7.91 -17.31 3.72
C GLY A 168 -9.21 -17.22 2.89
N LEU A 169 -9.08 -16.94 1.61
CA LEU A 169 -10.18 -16.76 0.66
C LEU A 169 -10.16 -17.84 -0.43
#